data_e3a444e6c24568227aba13daf0d3cbe2
#
_entry.id   e3a444e6c24568227aba13daf0d3cbe2
#
_cell.length_a   1.000
_cell.length_b   1.000
_cell.length_c   1.000
_cell.angle_alpha   90.00
_cell.angle_beta   90.00
_cell.angle_gamma   90.00
#
_symmetry.space_group_name_H-M   'P 1'
#
loop_
_entity.id
_entity.type
_entity.pdbx_description
1 polymer ?
#
loop_
_entity_poly.entity_id
_entity_poly.type
_entity_poly.pdbx_seq_one_letter_code
_entity_poly.pdbx_strand_id
1 'polypeptide(L)'
;MPLQLREYQKNDFIALKNIIRKTWRYDEFSSPKTASRLADVFLSSCLTNYTFSRVAVLNGKPVGIILVKDIARHTCPLPNRFRQLRAVLSLYLTKEGRAVSKIFENVTGIDRELLRESGKNYPAELALFVVSPSCRGQGVGKALFRAALDYTGQQKLDEIYLFTDTSCNYGFYEHQGMRRRCEREHLFHINGKAASMRFFICDCK
;
A
#
# COMPACT_ATOMS: atom_id res chain seq x y z
N MET A 1 -19.37 -7.80 -17.11
CA MET A 1 -19.26 -6.34 -17.29
C MET A 1 -17.81 -5.97 -17.47
N PRO A 2 -17.48 -4.94 -18.27
CA PRO A 2 -16.11 -4.51 -18.47
C PRO A 2 -15.51 -3.96 -17.18
N LEU A 3 -14.18 -4.02 -17.08
CA LEU A 3 -13.39 -3.36 -16.03
C LEU A 3 -13.58 -1.84 -16.15
N GLN A 4 -13.98 -1.20 -15.07
CA GLN A 4 -14.08 0.25 -14.96
C GLN A 4 -13.01 0.77 -14.00
N LEU A 5 -12.31 1.85 -14.38
CA LEU A 5 -11.42 2.60 -13.50
C LEU A 5 -12.07 3.95 -13.18
N ARG A 6 -12.15 4.28 -11.88
CA ARG A 6 -12.65 5.58 -11.41
C ARG A 6 -11.90 6.05 -10.17
N GLU A 7 -12.09 7.29 -9.80
CA GLU A 7 -11.53 7.81 -8.57
C GLU A 7 -12.09 7.10 -7.32
N TYR A 8 -11.31 7.12 -6.25
CA TYR A 8 -11.71 6.61 -4.95
C TYR A 8 -12.93 7.38 -4.42
N GLN A 9 -13.90 6.65 -3.89
CA GLN A 9 -15.07 7.16 -3.20
C GLN A 9 -15.14 6.62 -1.77
N LYS A 10 -15.72 7.39 -0.85
CA LYS A 10 -15.82 7.00 0.57
C LYS A 10 -16.48 5.63 0.79
N ASN A 11 -17.44 5.28 -0.08
CA ASN A 11 -18.17 4.01 -0.04
C ASN A 11 -17.27 2.80 -0.42
N ASP A 12 -16.11 3.02 -1.04
CA ASP A 12 -15.17 1.96 -1.40
C ASP A 12 -14.39 1.45 -0.18
N PHE A 13 -14.34 2.26 0.90
CA PHE A 13 -13.46 2.03 2.04
C PHE A 13 -13.57 0.61 2.61
N ILE A 14 -14.77 0.13 2.85
CA ILE A 14 -15.00 -1.19 3.47
C ILE A 14 -14.54 -2.32 2.54
N ALA A 15 -14.84 -2.23 1.25
CA ALA A 15 -14.40 -3.24 0.29
C ALA A 15 -12.87 -3.27 0.17
N LEU A 16 -12.24 -2.11 0.02
CA LEU A 16 -10.77 -1.98 -0.08
C LEU A 16 -10.07 -2.42 1.19
N LYS A 17 -10.58 -2.07 2.38
CA LYS A 17 -10.08 -2.55 3.66
C LYS A 17 -10.07 -4.08 3.73
N ASN A 18 -11.14 -4.74 3.27
CA ASN A 18 -11.22 -6.19 3.24
C ASN A 18 -10.25 -6.81 2.22
N ILE A 19 -10.01 -6.15 1.08
CA ILE A 19 -9.00 -6.58 0.09
C ILE A 19 -7.61 -6.52 0.74
N ILE A 20 -7.28 -5.43 1.41
CA ILE A 20 -6.02 -5.24 2.14
C ILE A 20 -5.83 -6.35 3.17
N ARG A 21 -6.82 -6.54 4.07
CA ARG A 21 -6.78 -7.57 5.11
C ARG A 21 -6.45 -8.97 4.55
N LYS A 22 -7.11 -9.33 3.43
CA LYS A 22 -6.89 -10.62 2.76
C LYS A 22 -5.54 -10.70 2.04
N THR A 23 -5.12 -9.63 1.39
CA THR A 23 -3.87 -9.60 0.62
C THR A 23 -2.65 -9.75 1.51
N TRP A 24 -2.61 -9.06 2.64
CA TRP A 24 -1.52 -9.16 3.62
C TRP A 24 -1.77 -10.18 4.74
N ARG A 25 -2.82 -11.01 4.61
CA ARG A 25 -3.11 -12.15 5.48
C ARG A 25 -3.10 -11.80 6.98
N TYR A 26 -3.65 -10.62 7.33
CA TYR A 26 -3.61 -10.14 8.72
C TYR A 26 -4.26 -11.10 9.71
N ASP A 27 -5.18 -11.97 9.26
CA ASP A 27 -5.81 -13.00 10.08
C ASP A 27 -4.89 -14.17 10.45
N GLU A 28 -3.74 -14.34 9.79
CA GLU A 28 -2.80 -15.42 10.09
C GLU A 28 -1.95 -15.13 11.34
N PHE A 29 -1.84 -13.84 11.72
CA PHE A 29 -1.03 -13.44 12.87
C PHE A 29 -1.73 -12.55 13.89
N SER A 30 -3.04 -12.32 13.73
CA SER A 30 -3.84 -11.55 14.67
C SER A 30 -5.30 -12.01 14.69
N SER A 31 -6.03 -11.70 15.76
CA SER A 31 -7.46 -11.95 15.86
C SER A 31 -8.25 -11.22 14.75
N PRO A 32 -9.41 -11.72 14.31
CA PRO A 32 -10.21 -11.09 13.27
C PRO A 32 -10.53 -9.60 13.53
N LYS A 33 -10.68 -9.22 14.79
CA LYS A 33 -10.91 -7.83 15.19
C LYS A 33 -9.68 -6.98 15.01
N THR A 34 -8.52 -7.47 15.40
CA THR A 34 -7.23 -6.78 15.23
C THR A 34 -6.83 -6.72 13.76
N ALA A 35 -6.99 -7.81 13.00
CA ALA A 35 -6.78 -7.83 11.55
C ALA A 35 -7.60 -6.76 10.82
N SER A 36 -8.87 -6.60 11.20
CA SER A 36 -9.72 -5.52 10.64
C SER A 36 -9.22 -4.13 10.99
N ARG A 37 -8.69 -3.91 12.22
CA ARG A 37 -8.13 -2.62 12.65
C ARG A 37 -6.81 -2.31 11.96
N LEU A 38 -5.96 -3.31 11.75
CA LEU A 38 -4.72 -3.17 10.99
C LEU A 38 -4.99 -2.70 9.56
N ALA A 39 -5.93 -3.35 8.87
CA ALA A 39 -6.33 -2.93 7.53
C ALA A 39 -6.96 -1.53 7.50
N ASP A 40 -7.66 -1.14 8.58
CA ASP A 40 -8.22 0.21 8.75
C ASP A 40 -7.10 1.25 8.88
N VAL A 41 -6.12 1.00 9.77
CA VAL A 41 -4.95 1.87 9.95
C VAL A 41 -4.18 2.02 8.64
N PHE A 42 -3.86 0.90 7.98
CA PHE A 42 -3.08 0.90 6.75
C PHE A 42 -3.77 1.70 5.63
N LEU A 43 -5.03 1.39 5.32
CA LEU A 43 -5.78 2.12 4.30
C LEU A 43 -5.97 3.59 4.65
N SER A 44 -6.30 3.88 5.92
CA SER A 44 -6.46 5.26 6.38
C SER A 44 -5.17 6.06 6.24
N SER A 45 -4.01 5.45 6.52
CA SER A 45 -2.69 6.08 6.34
C SER A 45 -2.40 6.38 4.87
N CYS A 46 -2.62 5.42 3.97
CA CYS A 46 -2.43 5.65 2.53
C CYS A 46 -3.38 6.72 1.96
N LEU A 47 -4.57 6.87 2.54
CA LEU A 47 -5.56 7.87 2.11
C LEU A 47 -5.33 9.27 2.70
N THR A 48 -4.28 9.50 3.50
CA THR A 48 -4.04 10.84 4.09
C THR A 48 -3.52 11.85 3.09
N ASN A 49 -2.68 11.44 2.14
CA ASN A 49 -1.85 12.37 1.37
C ASN A 49 -1.67 11.99 -0.12
N TYR A 50 -2.55 11.16 -0.68
CA TYR A 50 -2.51 10.87 -2.11
C TYR A 50 -2.93 12.10 -2.94
N THR A 51 -2.36 12.20 -4.14
CA THR A 51 -2.73 13.22 -5.16
C THR A 51 -3.48 12.60 -6.34
N PHE A 52 -3.37 11.28 -6.51
CA PHE A 52 -4.07 10.53 -7.55
C PHE A 52 -4.60 9.21 -7.00
N SER A 53 -5.80 8.83 -7.43
CA SER A 53 -6.40 7.54 -7.10
C SER A 53 -7.10 6.93 -8.30
N ARG A 54 -7.01 5.59 -8.43
CA ARG A 54 -7.91 4.80 -9.28
C ARG A 54 -8.35 3.55 -8.55
N VAL A 55 -9.65 3.34 -8.53
CA VAL A 55 -10.30 2.13 -8.05
C VAL A 55 -10.75 1.32 -9.25
N ALA A 56 -10.35 0.07 -9.29
CA ALA A 56 -10.82 -0.90 -10.26
C ALA A 56 -12.16 -1.49 -9.79
N VAL A 57 -13.17 -1.42 -10.62
CA VAL A 57 -14.52 -1.91 -10.33
C VAL A 57 -14.90 -2.98 -11.36
N LEU A 58 -15.28 -4.16 -10.86
CA LEU A 58 -15.83 -5.26 -11.66
C LEU A 58 -17.21 -5.62 -11.12
N ASN A 59 -18.20 -5.71 -12.00
CA ASN A 59 -19.58 -6.02 -11.63
C ASN A 59 -20.12 -5.13 -10.48
N GLY A 60 -19.80 -3.84 -10.52
CA GLY A 60 -20.19 -2.86 -9.51
C GLY A 60 -19.45 -2.95 -8.18
N LYS A 61 -18.46 -3.85 -8.03
CA LYS A 61 -17.71 -4.04 -6.78
C LYS A 61 -16.26 -3.58 -6.95
N PRO A 62 -15.70 -2.82 -5.98
CA PRO A 62 -14.27 -2.51 -5.94
C PRO A 62 -13.45 -3.79 -5.81
N VAL A 63 -12.46 -3.97 -6.70
CA VAL A 63 -11.57 -5.15 -6.73
C VAL A 63 -10.10 -4.79 -6.62
N GLY A 64 -9.76 -3.51 -6.59
CA GLY A 64 -8.39 -3.03 -6.40
C GLY A 64 -8.32 -1.52 -6.37
N ILE A 65 -7.19 -1.01 -5.92
CA ILE A 65 -6.90 0.42 -5.87
C ILE A 65 -5.42 0.66 -6.13
N ILE A 66 -5.12 1.79 -6.76
CA ILE A 66 -3.79 2.37 -6.83
C ILE A 66 -3.84 3.83 -6.37
N LEU A 67 -2.86 4.23 -5.56
CA LEU A 67 -2.70 5.61 -5.07
C LEU A 67 -1.29 6.09 -5.42
N VAL A 68 -1.21 7.30 -5.96
CA VAL A 68 0.06 8.01 -6.17
C VAL A 68 0.08 9.27 -5.32
N LYS A 69 1.24 9.56 -4.76
CA LYS A 69 1.53 10.78 -4.01
C LYS A 69 2.58 11.58 -4.78
N ASP A 70 2.21 12.76 -5.24
CA ASP A 70 3.16 13.79 -5.65
C ASP A 70 3.77 14.40 -4.39
N ILE A 71 5.08 14.25 -4.24
CA ILE A 71 5.78 14.64 -3.00
C ILE A 71 5.71 16.16 -2.77
N ALA A 72 5.71 16.95 -3.84
CA ALA A 72 5.67 18.42 -3.75
C ALA A 72 4.26 18.98 -3.53
N ARG A 73 3.22 18.30 -4.06
CA ARG A 73 1.85 18.83 -4.11
C ARG A 73 0.87 18.17 -3.15
N HIS A 74 1.27 17.09 -2.49
CA HIS A 74 0.34 16.40 -1.59
C HIS A 74 -0.10 17.31 -0.44
N THR A 75 -1.35 17.13 -0.06
CA THR A 75 -1.95 17.76 1.13
C THR A 75 -2.47 16.66 2.05
N CYS A 76 -2.64 17.00 3.32
CA CYS A 76 -3.23 16.06 4.27
C CYS A 76 -4.53 16.67 4.84
N PRO A 77 -5.69 16.48 4.19
CA PRO A 77 -6.96 17.04 4.63
C PRO A 77 -7.31 16.60 6.06
N LEU A 78 -7.80 17.52 6.87
CA LEU A 78 -8.18 17.26 8.27
C LEU A 78 -9.09 16.04 8.45
N PRO A 79 -10.15 15.82 7.64
CA PRO A 79 -11.00 14.64 7.78
C PRO A 79 -10.23 13.32 7.62
N ASN A 80 -9.23 13.27 6.72
CA ASN A 80 -8.40 12.09 6.52
C ASN A 80 -7.46 11.86 7.71
N ARG A 81 -6.87 12.93 8.25
CA ARG A 81 -6.08 12.87 9.49
C ARG A 81 -6.89 12.35 10.67
N PHE A 82 -8.11 12.85 10.85
CA PHE A 82 -8.99 12.37 11.92
C PHE A 82 -9.33 10.90 11.76
N ARG A 83 -9.60 10.44 10.53
CA ARG A 83 -9.84 9.02 10.27
C ARG A 83 -8.63 8.18 10.65
N GLN A 84 -7.44 8.56 10.20
CA GLN A 84 -6.19 7.89 10.52
C GLN A 84 -5.96 7.84 12.04
N LEU A 85 -6.06 8.97 12.73
CA LEU A 85 -5.88 9.05 14.18
C LEU A 85 -6.84 8.12 14.91
N ARG A 86 -8.12 8.12 14.53
CA ARG A 86 -9.13 7.23 15.14
C ARG A 86 -8.82 5.76 14.90
N ALA A 87 -8.36 5.40 13.69
CA ALA A 87 -7.96 4.03 13.37
C ALA A 87 -6.75 3.61 14.24
N VAL A 88 -5.71 4.44 14.32
CA VAL A 88 -4.54 4.20 15.16
C VAL A 88 -4.92 4.05 16.62
N LEU A 89 -5.69 4.97 17.19
CA LEU A 89 -6.16 4.87 18.57
C LEU A 89 -6.93 3.57 18.80
N SER A 90 -7.84 3.19 17.89
CA SER A 90 -8.60 1.95 18.01
C SER A 90 -7.72 0.70 18.08
N LEU A 91 -6.60 0.69 17.38
CA LEU A 91 -5.62 -0.41 17.40
C LEU A 91 -4.87 -0.43 18.73
N TYR A 92 -4.35 0.71 19.17
CA TYR A 92 -3.53 0.83 20.38
C TYR A 92 -4.31 0.60 21.71
N LEU A 93 -5.64 0.69 21.70
CA LEU A 93 -6.47 0.40 22.85
C LEU A 93 -6.43 -1.08 23.30
N THR A 94 -5.85 -2.00 22.50
CA THR A 94 -5.76 -3.42 22.85
C THR A 94 -4.32 -3.87 23.03
N LYS A 95 -4.08 -4.84 23.92
CA LYS A 95 -2.74 -5.44 24.12
C LYS A 95 -2.23 -6.07 22.82
N GLU A 96 -3.07 -6.83 22.13
CA GLU A 96 -2.73 -7.45 20.85
C GLU A 96 -2.39 -6.39 19.79
N GLY A 97 -3.21 -5.34 19.66
CA GLY A 97 -2.98 -4.25 18.73
C GLY A 97 -1.63 -3.54 18.95
N ARG A 98 -1.26 -3.29 20.21
CA ARG A 98 0.06 -2.72 20.55
C ARG A 98 1.22 -3.66 20.23
N ALA A 99 1.04 -4.96 20.42
CA ALA A 99 2.07 -5.95 20.07
C ALA A 99 2.31 -6.00 18.55
N VAL A 100 1.22 -6.02 17.78
CA VAL A 100 1.31 -6.10 16.31
C VAL A 100 1.76 -4.77 15.69
N SER A 101 1.43 -3.61 16.29
CA SER A 101 1.85 -2.30 15.76
C SER A 101 3.37 -2.15 15.68
N LYS A 102 4.14 -2.81 16.56
CA LYS A 102 5.61 -2.84 16.52
C LYS A 102 6.16 -3.40 15.20
N ILE A 103 5.45 -4.35 14.58
CA ILE A 103 5.83 -4.88 13.26
C ILE A 103 5.78 -3.76 12.21
N PHE A 104 4.72 -2.96 12.22
CA PHE A 104 4.56 -1.84 11.28
C PHE A 104 5.54 -0.69 11.52
N GLU A 105 5.90 -0.45 12.80
CA GLU A 105 6.96 0.51 13.14
C GLU A 105 8.31 0.08 12.56
N ASN A 106 8.64 -1.22 12.66
CA ASN A 106 9.85 -1.78 12.06
C ASN A 106 9.85 -1.64 10.54
N VAL A 107 8.73 -2.00 9.87
CA VAL A 107 8.57 -1.84 8.41
C VAL A 107 8.77 -0.39 7.99
N THR A 108 8.12 0.56 8.68
CA THR A 108 8.30 2.00 8.40
C THR A 108 9.75 2.47 8.59
N GLY A 109 10.45 1.90 9.58
CA GLY A 109 11.87 2.15 9.79
C GLY A 109 12.72 1.65 8.61
N ILE A 110 12.47 0.42 8.16
CA ILE A 110 13.15 -0.20 7.00
C ILE A 110 12.91 0.62 5.73
N ASP A 111 11.67 1.00 5.44
CA ASP A 111 11.31 1.79 4.27
C ASP A 111 12.06 3.14 4.24
N ARG A 112 12.15 3.81 5.39
CA ARG A 112 12.90 5.07 5.51
C ARG A 112 14.40 4.88 5.27
N GLU A 113 14.97 3.78 5.75
CA GLU A 113 16.38 3.46 5.52
C GLU A 113 16.65 3.13 4.05
N LEU A 114 15.79 2.34 3.40
CA LEU A 114 15.88 2.03 1.97
C LEU A 114 15.79 3.29 1.11
N LEU A 115 14.88 4.21 1.45
CA LEU A 115 14.78 5.49 0.74
C LEU A 115 16.05 6.32 0.88
N ARG A 116 16.63 6.38 2.07
CA ARG A 116 17.90 7.08 2.31
C ARG A 116 19.07 6.44 1.55
N GLU A 117 19.15 5.10 1.56
CA GLU A 117 20.19 4.33 0.87
C GLU A 117 20.11 4.44 -0.65
N SER A 118 18.91 4.67 -1.19
CA SER A 118 18.75 4.90 -2.64
C SER A 118 19.51 6.12 -3.15
N GLY A 119 19.82 7.08 -2.26
CA GLY A 119 20.51 8.33 -2.59
C GLY A 119 19.73 9.25 -3.53
N LYS A 120 18.44 9.00 -3.72
CA LYS A 120 17.60 9.72 -4.68
C LYS A 120 16.53 10.57 -4.00
N ASN A 121 16.19 11.68 -4.67
CA ASN A 121 15.03 12.51 -4.35
C ASN A 121 13.94 12.25 -5.39
N TYR A 122 13.00 11.38 -5.03
CA TYR A 122 11.91 11.04 -5.94
C TYR A 122 10.79 12.10 -5.91
N PRO A 123 10.24 12.50 -7.07
CA PRO A 123 9.10 13.41 -7.12
C PRO A 123 7.77 12.72 -6.80
N ALA A 124 7.68 11.40 -6.96
CA ALA A 124 6.44 10.66 -6.75
C ALA A 124 6.64 9.32 -6.04
N GLU A 125 5.65 8.95 -5.22
CA GLU A 125 5.54 7.67 -4.53
C GLU A 125 4.28 6.94 -4.99
N LEU A 126 4.40 5.67 -5.35
CA LEU A 126 3.26 4.77 -5.47
C LEU A 126 2.91 4.29 -4.05
N ALA A 127 2.04 5.05 -3.38
CA ALA A 127 1.76 4.91 -1.95
C ALA A 127 0.91 3.69 -1.58
N LEU A 128 0.11 3.19 -2.51
CA LEU A 128 -0.69 1.96 -2.35
C LEU A 128 -0.99 1.35 -3.71
N PHE A 129 -0.78 0.06 -3.82
CA PHE A 129 -1.27 -0.72 -4.95
C PHE A 129 -1.71 -2.10 -4.49
N VAL A 130 -2.98 -2.38 -4.61
CA VAL A 130 -3.56 -3.66 -4.21
C VAL A 130 -4.67 -4.09 -5.17
N VAL A 131 -4.66 -5.38 -5.50
CA VAL A 131 -5.73 -6.05 -6.29
C VAL A 131 -6.19 -7.28 -5.53
N SER A 132 -7.50 -7.46 -5.47
CA SER A 132 -8.12 -8.64 -4.85
C SER A 132 -7.47 -9.93 -5.38
N PRO A 133 -7.05 -10.85 -4.51
CA PRO A 133 -6.48 -12.12 -4.95
C PRO A 133 -7.34 -12.87 -5.97
N SER A 134 -8.67 -12.78 -5.86
CA SER A 134 -9.62 -13.42 -6.79
C SER A 134 -9.68 -12.80 -8.19
N CYS A 135 -9.10 -11.60 -8.37
CA CYS A 135 -9.10 -10.86 -9.64
C CYS A 135 -7.70 -10.74 -10.25
N ARG A 136 -6.72 -11.45 -9.70
CA ARG A 136 -5.37 -11.49 -10.27
C ARG A 136 -5.37 -12.27 -11.59
N GLY A 137 -4.40 -11.96 -12.48
CA GLY A 137 -4.31 -12.59 -13.80
C GLY A 137 -5.33 -12.06 -14.84
N GLN A 138 -6.29 -11.21 -14.44
CA GLN A 138 -7.34 -10.66 -15.30
C GLN A 138 -7.02 -9.27 -15.88
N GLY A 139 -5.75 -8.85 -15.85
CA GLY A 139 -5.33 -7.55 -16.38
C GLY A 139 -5.61 -6.34 -15.48
N VAL A 140 -6.35 -6.51 -14.36
CA VAL A 140 -6.72 -5.43 -13.44
C VAL A 140 -5.50 -4.66 -12.93
N GLY A 141 -4.47 -5.38 -12.49
CA GLY A 141 -3.24 -4.76 -12.01
C GLY A 141 -2.54 -3.94 -13.08
N LYS A 142 -2.44 -4.46 -14.31
CA LYS A 142 -1.82 -3.76 -15.44
C LYS A 142 -2.59 -2.47 -15.78
N ALA A 143 -3.91 -2.51 -15.77
CA ALA A 143 -4.74 -1.34 -16.04
C ALA A 143 -4.57 -0.25 -14.97
N LEU A 144 -4.57 -0.62 -13.69
CA LEU A 144 -4.33 0.32 -12.59
C LEU A 144 -2.93 0.94 -12.65
N PHE A 145 -1.90 0.10 -12.86
CA PHE A 145 -0.52 0.55 -12.93
C PHE A 145 -0.30 1.51 -14.09
N ARG A 146 -0.85 1.19 -15.27
CA ARG A 146 -0.80 2.10 -16.43
C ARG A 146 -1.45 3.45 -16.13
N ALA A 147 -2.62 3.46 -15.49
CA ALA A 147 -3.27 4.71 -15.11
C ALA A 147 -2.43 5.57 -14.15
N ALA A 148 -1.62 4.95 -13.28
CA ALA A 148 -0.68 5.67 -12.43
C ALA A 148 0.49 6.25 -13.24
N LEU A 149 1.07 5.49 -14.18
CA LEU A 149 2.13 5.98 -15.05
C LEU A 149 1.63 7.10 -15.99
N ASP A 150 0.43 6.97 -16.53
CA ASP A 150 -0.19 8.02 -17.36
C ASP A 150 -0.33 9.33 -16.54
N TYR A 151 -0.74 9.22 -15.27
CA TYR A 151 -0.82 10.37 -14.36
C TYR A 151 0.56 10.99 -14.10
N THR A 152 1.57 10.19 -13.76
CA THR A 152 2.92 10.72 -13.49
C THR A 152 3.50 11.40 -14.73
N GLY A 153 3.30 10.84 -15.91
CA GLY A 153 3.70 11.46 -17.17
C GLY A 153 2.99 12.80 -17.43
N GLN A 154 1.68 12.88 -17.22
CA GLN A 154 0.91 14.12 -17.35
C GLN A 154 1.35 15.21 -16.37
N GLN A 155 1.76 14.83 -15.16
CA GLN A 155 2.25 15.74 -14.13
C GLN A 155 3.75 16.05 -14.27
N LYS A 156 4.45 15.46 -15.24
CA LYS A 156 5.91 15.57 -15.45
C LYS A 156 6.70 15.12 -14.21
N LEU A 157 6.25 14.06 -13.58
CA LEU A 157 6.94 13.41 -12.46
C LEU A 157 7.85 12.33 -13.06
N ASP A 158 9.09 12.71 -13.34
CA ASP A 158 10.02 11.92 -14.17
C ASP A 158 10.44 10.58 -13.55
N GLU A 159 10.24 10.41 -12.26
CA GLU A 159 10.62 9.18 -11.55
C GLU A 159 9.61 8.87 -10.46
N ILE A 160 9.18 7.61 -10.37
CA ILE A 160 8.29 7.12 -9.31
C ILE A 160 8.92 5.94 -8.59
N TYR A 161 8.79 5.89 -7.27
CA TYR A 161 9.23 4.76 -6.46
C TYR A 161 8.08 4.11 -5.69
N LEU A 162 8.34 2.91 -5.20
CA LEU A 162 7.49 2.19 -4.27
C LEU A 162 8.32 1.32 -3.32
N PHE A 163 7.72 0.98 -2.18
CA PHE A 163 8.21 -0.08 -1.31
C PHE A 163 7.43 -1.37 -1.55
N THR A 164 8.13 -2.48 -1.54
CA THR A 164 7.54 -3.82 -1.63
C THR A 164 8.41 -4.83 -0.87
N ASP A 165 7.90 -6.05 -0.70
CA ASP A 165 8.60 -7.11 0.03
C ASP A 165 8.33 -8.49 -0.55
N THR A 166 8.98 -9.52 -0.01
CA THR A 166 8.85 -10.91 -0.48
C THR A 166 7.49 -11.53 -0.20
N SER A 167 6.62 -10.93 0.60
CA SER A 167 5.23 -11.37 0.78
C SER A 167 4.30 -10.90 -0.34
N CYS A 168 4.75 -9.90 -1.11
CA CYS A 168 4.04 -9.29 -2.22
C CYS A 168 4.42 -9.94 -3.55
N ASN A 169 3.64 -9.66 -4.61
CA ASN A 169 3.99 -10.04 -5.98
C ASN A 169 4.97 -9.01 -6.59
N TYR A 170 6.18 -8.92 -6.02
CA TYR A 170 7.18 -7.93 -6.43
C TYR A 170 7.66 -8.13 -7.88
N GLY A 171 7.64 -9.36 -8.41
CA GLY A 171 7.95 -9.63 -9.82
C GLY A 171 7.02 -8.92 -10.80
N PHE A 172 5.81 -8.55 -10.38
CA PHE A 172 4.92 -7.73 -11.20
C PHE A 172 5.57 -6.39 -11.57
N TYR A 173 6.20 -5.72 -10.62
CA TYR A 173 6.83 -4.41 -10.85
C TYR A 173 8.01 -4.52 -11.82
N GLU A 174 8.81 -5.57 -11.70
CA GLU A 174 9.93 -5.82 -12.63
C GLU A 174 9.45 -6.05 -14.07
N HIS A 175 8.35 -6.82 -14.23
CA HIS A 175 7.70 -7.00 -15.53
C HIS A 175 7.07 -5.71 -16.09
N GLN A 176 6.80 -4.71 -15.25
CA GLN A 176 6.36 -3.38 -15.67
C GLN A 176 7.54 -2.41 -15.89
N GLY A 177 8.79 -2.88 -15.83
CA GLY A 177 9.99 -2.09 -16.09
C GLY A 177 10.59 -1.35 -14.90
N MET A 178 10.06 -1.58 -13.68
CA MET A 178 10.68 -1.05 -12.47
C MET A 178 11.98 -1.79 -12.12
N ARG A 179 12.92 -1.11 -11.51
CA ARG A 179 14.22 -1.64 -11.09
C ARG A 179 14.33 -1.61 -9.58
N ARG A 180 14.81 -2.70 -8.96
CA ARG A 180 15.22 -2.67 -7.55
C ARG A 180 16.47 -1.81 -7.41
N ARG A 181 16.46 -0.91 -6.43
CA ARG A 181 17.59 -0.04 -6.10
C ARG A 181 18.35 -0.51 -4.88
N CYS A 182 17.61 -0.76 -3.82
CA CYS A 182 18.16 -1.25 -2.57
C CYS A 182 17.27 -2.36 -2.02
N GLU A 183 17.86 -3.24 -1.22
CA GLU A 183 17.13 -4.29 -0.52
C GLU A 183 17.66 -4.43 0.91
N ARG A 184 16.77 -4.88 1.81
CA ARG A 184 17.11 -5.14 3.20
C ARG A 184 16.35 -6.36 3.70
N GLU A 185 17.05 -7.26 4.35
CA GLU A 185 16.45 -8.40 5.05
C GLU A 185 16.17 -8.05 6.50
N HIS A 186 15.02 -8.47 7.00
CA HIS A 186 14.65 -8.31 8.40
C HIS A 186 14.00 -9.58 8.94
N LEU A 187 14.37 -9.97 10.17
CA LEU A 187 13.84 -11.13 10.87
C LEU A 187 12.76 -10.68 11.85
N PHE A 188 11.53 -11.07 11.58
CA PHE A 188 10.42 -10.85 12.48
C PHE A 188 10.23 -12.04 13.41
N HIS A 189 9.86 -11.77 14.65
CA HIS A 189 9.41 -12.78 15.60
C HIS A 189 7.90 -12.60 15.83
N ILE A 190 7.10 -13.46 15.21
CA ILE A 190 5.65 -13.41 15.25
C ILE A 190 5.14 -14.70 15.90
N ASN A 191 4.41 -14.59 17.02
CA ASN A 191 3.87 -15.74 17.75
C ASN A 191 4.94 -16.82 18.08
N GLY A 192 6.16 -16.39 18.45
CA GLY A 192 7.26 -17.30 18.78
C GLY A 192 7.94 -17.96 17.59
N LYS A 193 7.55 -17.63 16.35
CA LYS A 193 8.20 -18.11 15.12
C LYS A 193 9.01 -16.99 14.49
N ALA A 194 10.22 -17.33 14.04
CA ALA A 194 11.04 -16.44 13.24
C ALA A 194 10.62 -16.50 11.77
N ALA A 195 10.39 -15.35 11.15
CA ALA A 195 10.08 -15.21 9.73
C ALA A 195 11.00 -14.16 9.11
N SER A 196 11.86 -14.57 8.17
CA SER A 196 12.67 -13.63 7.40
C SER A 196 11.87 -13.05 6.25
N MET A 197 11.98 -11.74 6.05
CA MET A 197 11.35 -11.01 4.96
C MET A 197 12.35 -10.04 4.34
N ARG A 198 12.41 -9.97 3.02
CA ARG A 198 13.19 -8.99 2.29
C ARG A 198 12.31 -7.86 1.80
N PHE A 199 12.77 -6.64 2.03
CA PHE A 199 12.15 -5.39 1.63
C PHE A 199 12.94 -4.76 0.51
N PHE A 200 12.25 -4.12 -0.42
CA PHE A 200 12.84 -3.49 -1.59
C PHE A 200 12.28 -2.10 -1.78
N ILE A 201 13.12 -1.17 -2.23
CA ILE A 201 12.68 0.02 -2.94
C ILE A 201 12.85 -0.24 -4.44
N CYS A 202 11.78 -0.04 -5.20
CA CYS A 202 11.78 -0.15 -6.65
C CYS A 202 11.43 1.19 -7.27
N ASP A 203 12.04 1.52 -8.42
CA ASP A 203 11.75 2.74 -9.17
C ASP A 203 11.66 2.51 -10.68
N CYS A 204 11.02 3.44 -11.37
CA CYS A 204 11.08 3.59 -12.82
C CYS A 204 11.04 5.07 -13.21
N LYS A 205 11.59 5.33 -14.42
CA LYS A 205 11.48 6.62 -15.13
C LYS A 205 10.32 6.58 -16.11
#